data_e569c8749fc5027b1591faf9a7e1094d
#
_entry.id   e569c8749fc5027b1591faf9a7e1094d
#
_cell.length_a   1.000
_cell.length_b   1.000
_cell.length_c   1.000
_cell.angle_alpha   90.00
_cell.angle_beta   90.00
_cell.angle_gamma   90.00
#
_symmetry.space_group_name_H-M   'P 1'
#
loop_
_entity.id
_entity.type
_entity.pdbx_description
1 polymer ?
#
loop_
_entity_poly.entity_id
_entity_poly.type
_entity_poly.pdbx_seq_one_letter_code
_entity_poly.pdbx_strand_id
1 'polypeptide(L)'
;MRRFRKVRHVPLPLLAVMMAAILFAELARCEREGATEVEKSVPRRAALTFDDGPNACYTPEVLEILKENEIPATFFLQGQCLAGNEEIVRRMHAEGHLIGNHTFHHVQLTKVSEEEAREEVVKTSNAIYEITGEYPVYIRPPFGE
;
A
#
# COMPACT_ATOMS: atom_id res chain seq x y z
N MET A 1 28.40 74.30 -3.35
CA MET A 1 26.92 74.29 -3.36
C MET A 1 26.44 72.81 -3.53
N ARG A 2 25.97 72.20 -2.46
CA ARG A 2 25.43 70.84 -2.49
C ARG A 2 23.93 70.85 -2.88
N ARG A 3 23.55 70.31 -4.04
CA ARG A 3 22.14 70.18 -4.43
C ARG A 3 21.49 69.09 -3.60
N PHE A 4 20.54 69.42 -2.75
CA PHE A 4 19.65 68.48 -2.09
C PHE A 4 18.67 67.89 -3.13
N ARG A 5 18.75 66.57 -3.34
CA ARG A 5 17.73 65.82 -4.13
C ARG A 5 16.44 65.81 -3.34
N LYS A 6 15.36 66.36 -3.90
CA LYS A 6 14.00 66.25 -3.33
C LYS A 6 13.59 64.80 -3.30
N VAL A 7 13.43 64.26 -2.09
CA VAL A 7 12.81 62.94 -1.89
C VAL A 7 11.32 63.08 -2.26
N ARG A 8 10.87 62.38 -3.30
CA ARG A 8 9.46 62.32 -3.64
C ARG A 8 8.77 61.42 -2.61
N HIS A 9 7.88 61.98 -1.81
CA HIS A 9 7.04 61.25 -0.90
C HIS A 9 6.04 60.38 -1.70
N VAL A 10 6.11 59.07 -1.55
CA VAL A 10 5.08 58.13 -2.05
C VAL A 10 3.86 58.31 -1.15
N PRO A 11 2.66 58.55 -1.68
CA PRO A 11 1.45 58.71 -0.87
C PRO A 11 1.16 57.43 -0.10
N LEU A 12 0.81 57.57 1.17
CA LEU A 12 0.56 56.50 2.13
C LEU A 12 -0.38 55.37 1.61
N PRO A 13 -1.47 55.67 0.86
CA PRO A 13 -2.35 54.64 0.31
C PRO A 13 -1.66 53.77 -0.76
N LEU A 14 -0.73 54.32 -1.54
CA LEU A 14 -0.01 53.60 -2.54
C LEU A 14 0.99 52.61 -1.92
N LEU A 15 1.58 52.97 -0.79
CA LEU A 15 2.48 52.11 -0.01
C LEU A 15 1.71 50.94 0.60
N ALA A 16 0.49 51.15 1.10
CA ALA A 16 -0.38 50.13 1.67
C ALA A 16 -0.82 49.09 0.60
N VAL A 17 -1.16 49.58 -0.60
CA VAL A 17 -1.54 48.68 -1.71
C VAL A 17 -0.35 47.81 -2.18
N MET A 18 0.84 48.39 -2.27
CA MET A 18 2.06 47.67 -2.61
C MET A 18 2.40 46.61 -1.56
N MET A 19 2.31 46.94 -0.26
CA MET A 19 2.55 45.96 0.81
C MET A 19 1.54 44.83 0.80
N ALA A 20 0.26 45.10 0.56
CA ALA A 20 -0.76 44.09 0.45
C ALA A 20 -0.54 43.15 -0.76
N ALA A 21 -0.10 43.71 -1.90
CA ALA A 21 0.21 42.91 -3.09
C ALA A 21 1.44 41.98 -2.88
N ILE A 22 2.45 42.47 -2.16
CA ILE A 22 3.65 41.67 -1.82
C ILE A 22 3.25 40.52 -0.87
N LEU A 23 2.48 40.84 0.19
CA LEU A 23 1.99 39.82 1.14
C LEU A 23 1.14 38.74 0.45
N PHE A 24 0.27 39.14 -0.49
CA PHE A 24 -0.56 38.20 -1.24
C PHE A 24 0.28 37.33 -2.18
N ALA A 25 1.31 37.89 -2.82
CA ALA A 25 2.24 37.14 -3.66
C ALA A 25 3.09 36.14 -2.85
N GLU A 26 3.53 36.49 -1.64
CA GLU A 26 4.29 35.61 -0.75
C GLU A 26 3.40 34.47 -0.20
N LEU A 27 2.14 34.75 0.17
CA LEU A 27 1.17 33.73 0.58
C LEU A 27 0.89 32.74 -0.55
N ALA A 28 0.63 33.21 -1.76
CA ALA A 28 0.39 32.38 -2.92
C ALA A 28 1.62 31.56 -3.35
N ARG A 29 2.82 32.06 -3.06
CA ARG A 29 4.08 31.35 -3.28
C ARG A 29 4.27 30.23 -2.26
N CYS A 30 3.99 30.51 -0.98
CA CYS A 30 4.06 29.52 0.11
C CYS A 30 3.09 28.34 -0.13
N GLU A 31 1.87 28.60 -0.61
CA GLU A 31 0.91 27.56 -0.96
C GLU A 31 1.39 26.71 -2.14
N ARG A 32 2.02 27.30 -3.15
CA ARG A 32 2.56 26.57 -4.30
C ARG A 32 3.80 25.75 -3.95
N GLU A 33 4.69 26.29 -3.15
CA GLU A 33 5.91 25.60 -2.72
C GLU A 33 5.57 24.44 -1.77
N GLY A 34 4.62 24.61 -0.86
CA GLY A 34 4.14 23.55 0.02
C GLY A 34 3.46 22.39 -0.74
N ALA A 35 2.63 22.67 -1.75
CA ALA A 35 1.97 21.67 -2.55
C ALA A 35 2.94 20.87 -3.43
N THR A 36 3.97 21.53 -3.98
CA THR A 36 4.96 20.87 -4.84
C THR A 36 5.99 20.04 -4.07
N GLU A 37 6.35 20.42 -2.83
CA GLU A 37 7.26 19.63 -2.00
C GLU A 37 6.60 18.38 -1.40
N VAL A 38 5.32 18.46 -1.00
CA VAL A 38 4.58 17.28 -0.48
C VAL A 38 4.41 16.23 -1.58
N GLU A 39 4.16 16.62 -2.83
CA GLU A 39 4.02 15.68 -3.95
C GLU A 39 5.35 15.03 -4.37
N LYS A 40 6.49 15.70 -4.13
CA LYS A 40 7.84 15.16 -4.42
C LYS A 40 8.41 14.27 -3.32
N SER A 41 7.90 14.34 -2.08
CA SER A 41 8.49 13.67 -0.93
C SER A 41 7.91 12.27 -0.64
N VAL A 42 6.76 11.92 -1.20
CA VAL A 42 6.16 10.59 -1.00
C VAL A 42 6.69 9.63 -2.06
N PRO A 43 7.53 8.67 -1.70
CA PRO A 43 8.00 7.66 -2.64
C PRO A 43 6.79 6.87 -3.18
N ARG A 44 6.70 6.72 -4.48
CA ARG A 44 5.70 5.85 -5.09
C ARG A 44 5.97 4.43 -4.62
N ARG A 45 4.96 3.80 -4.04
CA ARG A 45 5.03 2.42 -3.55
C ARG A 45 4.03 1.57 -4.31
N ALA A 46 4.42 0.36 -4.63
CA ALA A 46 3.54 -0.68 -5.14
C ALA A 46 3.61 -1.88 -4.21
N ALA A 47 2.50 -2.57 -4.01
CA ALA A 47 2.45 -3.84 -3.31
C ALA A 47 2.13 -4.94 -4.32
N LEU A 48 2.96 -5.98 -4.39
CA LEU A 48 2.67 -7.16 -5.19
C LEU A 48 1.83 -8.13 -4.38
N THR A 49 0.76 -8.62 -4.97
CA THR A 49 -0.10 -9.63 -4.37
C THR A 49 -0.39 -10.74 -5.36
N PHE A 50 -0.46 -11.98 -4.87
CA PHE A 50 -0.75 -13.17 -5.64
C PHE A 50 -1.90 -13.93 -4.97
N ASP A 51 -2.90 -14.29 -5.74
CA ASP A 51 -4.07 -15.02 -5.28
C ASP A 51 -4.02 -16.48 -5.76
N ASP A 52 -4.90 -17.33 -5.25
CA ASP A 52 -5.17 -18.70 -5.69
C ASP A 52 -4.07 -19.77 -5.45
N GLY A 53 -2.95 -19.41 -4.92
CA GLY A 53 -1.88 -20.37 -4.63
C GLY A 53 -2.07 -21.18 -3.33
N PRO A 54 -1.08 -22.00 -2.99
CA PRO A 54 0.15 -22.27 -3.72
C PRO A 54 -0.04 -23.27 -4.88
N ASN A 55 0.84 -23.16 -5.90
CA ASN A 55 0.93 -24.09 -7.00
C ASN A 55 2.33 -24.67 -7.08
N ALA A 56 2.45 -26.01 -7.16
CA ALA A 56 3.74 -26.71 -7.11
C ALA A 56 4.70 -26.37 -8.27
N CYS A 57 4.17 -25.96 -9.42
CA CYS A 57 4.99 -25.63 -10.59
C CYS A 57 5.41 -24.15 -10.60
N TYR A 58 4.44 -23.23 -10.46
CA TYR A 58 4.69 -21.81 -10.70
C TYR A 58 5.11 -21.03 -9.46
N THR A 59 4.59 -21.41 -8.28
CA THR A 59 4.90 -20.64 -7.07
C THR A 59 6.39 -20.64 -6.71
N PRO A 60 7.15 -21.76 -6.83
CA PRO A 60 8.58 -21.77 -6.61
C PRO A 60 9.36 -20.82 -7.54
N GLU A 61 8.95 -20.72 -8.81
CA GLU A 61 9.58 -19.82 -9.79
C GLU A 61 9.32 -18.35 -9.42
N VAL A 62 8.10 -18.02 -9.00
CA VAL A 62 7.75 -16.68 -8.51
C VAL A 62 8.57 -16.31 -7.29
N LEU A 63 8.72 -17.23 -6.32
CA LEU A 63 9.52 -16.99 -5.12
C LEU A 63 11.00 -16.76 -5.46
N GLU A 64 11.55 -17.47 -6.44
CA GLU A 64 12.93 -17.25 -6.88
C GLU A 64 13.13 -15.85 -7.45
N ILE A 65 12.21 -15.40 -8.33
CA ILE A 65 12.24 -14.05 -8.91
C ILE A 65 12.11 -12.97 -7.83
N LEU A 66 11.20 -13.15 -6.88
CA LEU A 66 11.01 -12.20 -5.78
C LEU A 66 12.26 -12.10 -4.90
N LYS A 67 12.88 -13.24 -4.60
CA LYS A 67 14.12 -13.35 -3.81
C LYS A 67 15.31 -12.69 -4.51
N GLU A 68 15.52 -12.98 -5.80
CA GLU A 68 16.61 -12.38 -6.59
C GLU A 68 16.52 -10.85 -6.67
N ASN A 69 15.30 -10.31 -6.61
CA ASN A 69 15.06 -8.87 -6.69
C ASN A 69 14.78 -8.21 -5.32
N GLU A 70 14.87 -8.96 -4.21
CA GLU A 70 14.58 -8.49 -2.85
C GLU A 70 13.19 -7.84 -2.72
N ILE A 71 12.18 -8.40 -3.40
CA ILE A 71 10.81 -7.86 -3.45
C ILE A 71 9.92 -8.62 -2.47
N PRO A 72 9.41 -7.99 -1.39
CA PRO A 72 8.38 -8.57 -0.55
C PRO A 72 7.03 -8.58 -1.27
N ALA A 73 6.26 -9.64 -1.07
CA ALA A 73 4.93 -9.81 -1.66
C ALA A 73 3.93 -10.33 -0.63
N THR A 74 2.65 -10.33 -0.99
CA THR A 74 1.57 -10.95 -0.21
C THR A 74 0.94 -12.06 -1.04
N PHE A 75 0.80 -13.25 -0.45
CA PHE A 75 0.15 -14.39 -1.06
C PHE A 75 -1.16 -14.68 -0.34
N PHE A 76 -2.29 -14.58 -1.04
CA PHE A 76 -3.60 -14.97 -0.54
C PHE A 76 -3.87 -16.41 -0.95
N LEU A 77 -3.77 -17.33 0.01
CA LEU A 77 -3.75 -18.76 -0.24
C LEU A 77 -5.12 -19.40 -0.06
N GLN A 78 -5.49 -20.28 -0.98
CA GLN A 78 -6.65 -21.17 -0.84
C GLN A 78 -6.29 -22.34 0.08
N GLY A 79 -7.14 -22.62 1.07
CA GLY A 79 -6.90 -23.71 2.01
C GLY A 79 -6.76 -25.08 1.35
N GLN A 80 -7.56 -25.36 0.32
CA GLN A 80 -7.51 -26.64 -0.43
C GLN A 80 -6.18 -26.86 -1.17
N CYS A 81 -5.44 -25.79 -1.47
CA CYS A 81 -4.16 -25.88 -2.18
C CYS A 81 -2.96 -26.06 -1.25
N LEU A 82 -3.15 -26.01 0.07
CA LEU A 82 -2.05 -26.09 1.04
C LEU A 82 -1.51 -27.52 1.16
N ALA A 83 -2.40 -28.53 1.14
CA ALA A 83 -2.02 -29.93 1.28
C ALA A 83 -1.09 -30.37 0.13
N GLY A 84 0.10 -30.88 0.50
CA GLY A 84 1.15 -31.28 -0.45
C GLY A 84 2.03 -30.13 -0.93
N ASN A 85 1.76 -28.90 -0.49
CA ASN A 85 2.53 -27.70 -0.81
C ASN A 85 3.07 -26.98 0.44
N GLU A 86 3.10 -27.66 1.59
CA GLU A 86 3.47 -27.08 2.89
C GLU A 86 4.87 -26.47 2.87
N GLU A 87 5.81 -27.10 2.17
CA GLU A 87 7.19 -26.58 2.06
C GLU A 87 7.25 -25.26 1.28
N ILE A 88 6.40 -25.08 0.28
CA ILE A 88 6.30 -23.84 -0.47
C ILE A 88 5.77 -22.72 0.44
N VAL A 89 4.78 -23.02 1.27
CA VAL A 89 4.21 -22.05 2.24
C VAL A 89 5.23 -21.70 3.33
N ARG A 90 5.98 -22.69 3.86
CA ARG A 90 7.08 -22.42 4.78
C ARG A 90 8.16 -21.55 4.15
N ARG A 91 8.48 -21.79 2.88
CA ARG A 91 9.42 -20.97 2.12
C ARG A 91 8.93 -19.54 1.97
N MET A 92 7.65 -19.32 1.59
CA MET A 92 7.05 -17.99 1.55
C MET A 92 7.22 -17.23 2.88
N HIS A 93 6.89 -17.90 3.98
CA HIS A 93 7.00 -17.32 5.31
C HIS A 93 8.46 -17.01 5.69
N ALA A 94 9.38 -17.94 5.46
CA ALA A 94 10.80 -17.80 5.77
C ALA A 94 11.50 -16.72 4.93
N GLU A 95 11.04 -16.46 3.71
CA GLU A 95 11.54 -15.40 2.83
C GLU A 95 10.89 -14.03 3.13
N GLY A 96 10.02 -13.92 4.15
CA GLY A 96 9.46 -12.66 4.64
C GLY A 96 8.26 -12.15 3.85
N HIS A 97 7.61 -13.00 3.07
CA HIS A 97 6.35 -12.67 2.41
C HIS A 97 5.18 -12.73 3.39
N LEU A 98 4.17 -11.88 3.17
CA LEU A 98 2.92 -11.95 3.91
C LEU A 98 2.04 -13.07 3.35
N ILE A 99 1.41 -13.82 4.26
CA ILE A 99 0.46 -14.87 3.90
C ILE A 99 -0.91 -14.42 4.37
N GLY A 100 -1.87 -14.39 3.45
CA GLY A 100 -3.26 -14.05 3.66
C GLY A 100 -4.19 -15.23 3.36
N ASN A 101 -5.42 -15.11 3.81
CA ASN A 101 -6.49 -16.08 3.62
C ASN A 101 -7.31 -15.77 2.36
N HIS A 102 -7.54 -16.78 1.50
CA HIS A 102 -8.35 -16.67 0.29
C HIS A 102 -9.51 -17.69 0.27
N THR A 103 -10.05 -18.01 1.45
CA THR A 103 -11.04 -19.06 1.71
C THR A 103 -10.50 -20.47 1.46
N PHE A 104 -11.25 -21.50 1.82
CA PHE A 104 -10.77 -22.87 1.66
C PHE A 104 -11.01 -23.41 0.25
N HIS A 105 -12.25 -23.30 -0.27
CA HIS A 105 -12.64 -23.81 -1.58
C HIS A 105 -12.83 -22.73 -2.65
N HIS A 106 -12.38 -21.48 -2.37
CA HIS A 106 -12.59 -20.34 -3.28
C HIS A 106 -14.07 -20.02 -3.53
N VAL A 107 -14.91 -20.10 -2.50
CA VAL A 107 -16.34 -19.82 -2.60
C VAL A 107 -16.60 -18.30 -2.67
N GLN A 108 -17.66 -17.91 -3.36
CA GLN A 108 -18.16 -16.54 -3.33
C GLN A 108 -18.94 -16.35 -2.02
N LEU A 109 -18.37 -15.58 -1.07
CA LEU A 109 -18.88 -15.48 0.29
C LEU A 109 -20.31 -14.93 0.37
N THR A 110 -20.72 -14.12 -0.60
CA THR A 110 -22.09 -13.58 -0.70
C THR A 110 -23.13 -14.60 -1.17
N LYS A 111 -22.72 -15.80 -1.60
CA LYS A 111 -23.60 -16.86 -2.10
C LYS A 111 -23.70 -18.08 -1.19
N VAL A 112 -23.01 -18.08 -0.10
CA VAL A 112 -23.02 -19.15 0.89
C VAL A 112 -23.67 -18.67 2.19
N SER A 113 -24.00 -19.58 3.09
CA SER A 113 -24.52 -19.24 4.42
C SER A 113 -23.42 -18.58 5.27
N GLU A 114 -23.82 -17.82 6.30
CA GLU A 114 -22.85 -17.22 7.25
C GLU A 114 -21.99 -18.28 7.94
N GLU A 115 -22.56 -19.45 8.24
CA GLU A 115 -21.85 -20.54 8.88
C GLU A 115 -20.79 -21.14 7.94
N GLU A 116 -21.15 -21.38 6.69
CA GLU A 116 -20.23 -21.88 5.66
C GLU A 116 -19.13 -20.85 5.36
N ALA A 117 -19.46 -19.56 5.25
CA ALA A 117 -18.48 -18.51 5.07
C ALA A 117 -17.46 -18.47 6.23
N ARG A 118 -17.94 -18.64 7.48
CA ARG A 118 -17.09 -18.73 8.66
C ARG A 118 -16.18 -19.96 8.62
N GLU A 119 -16.72 -21.13 8.27
CA GLU A 119 -15.94 -22.36 8.14
C GLU A 119 -14.83 -22.25 7.09
N GLU A 120 -15.12 -21.68 5.94
CA GLU A 120 -14.16 -21.43 4.86
C GLU A 120 -12.96 -20.61 5.34
N VAL A 121 -13.22 -19.55 6.09
CA VAL A 121 -12.19 -18.66 6.62
C VAL A 121 -11.41 -19.31 7.76
N VAL A 122 -12.11 -19.92 8.73
CA VAL A 122 -11.47 -20.53 9.91
C VAL A 122 -10.60 -21.73 9.51
N LYS A 123 -11.11 -22.59 8.64
CA LYS A 123 -10.39 -23.77 8.16
C LYS A 123 -9.08 -23.41 7.45
N THR A 124 -9.13 -22.40 6.59
CA THR A 124 -7.93 -21.91 5.90
C THR A 124 -6.94 -21.28 6.87
N SER A 125 -7.44 -20.45 7.81
CA SER A 125 -6.56 -19.80 8.80
C SER A 125 -5.86 -20.80 9.69
N ASN A 126 -6.56 -21.86 10.13
CA ASN A 126 -5.98 -22.95 10.92
C ASN A 126 -4.92 -23.72 10.12
N ALA A 127 -5.20 -24.04 8.86
CA ALA A 127 -4.26 -24.76 8.01
C ALA A 127 -2.99 -23.94 7.74
N ILE A 128 -3.09 -22.61 7.55
CA ILE A 128 -1.94 -21.72 7.45
C ILE A 128 -1.15 -21.72 8.77
N TYR A 129 -1.82 -21.60 9.90
CA TYR A 129 -1.19 -21.64 11.22
C TYR A 129 -0.42 -22.93 11.49
N GLU A 130 -0.98 -24.09 11.13
CA GLU A 130 -0.32 -25.41 11.29
C GLU A 130 1.01 -25.48 10.50
N ILE A 131 1.13 -24.77 9.40
CA ILE A 131 2.33 -24.78 8.56
C ILE A 131 3.35 -23.73 9.01
N THR A 132 2.90 -22.52 9.36
CA THR A 132 3.76 -21.34 9.60
C THR A 132 3.97 -21.01 11.08
N GLY A 133 3.05 -21.45 11.95
CA GLY A 133 2.99 -21.05 13.35
C GLY A 133 2.34 -19.67 13.57
N GLU A 134 1.86 -19.01 12.51
CA GLU A 134 1.24 -17.68 12.56
C GLU A 134 -0.13 -17.67 11.89
N TYR A 135 -1.10 -16.97 12.49
CA TYR A 135 -2.41 -16.77 11.86
C TYR A 135 -2.33 -15.66 10.80
N PRO A 136 -2.97 -15.84 9.64
CA PRO A 136 -3.07 -14.76 8.66
C PRO A 136 -3.91 -13.60 9.22
N VAL A 137 -3.39 -12.37 9.12
CA VAL A 137 -4.08 -11.15 9.56
C VAL A 137 -4.88 -10.47 8.45
N TYR A 138 -4.74 -10.96 7.22
CA TYR A 138 -5.44 -10.43 6.06
C TYR A 138 -6.27 -11.51 5.39
N ILE A 139 -7.43 -11.13 4.92
CA ILE A 139 -8.30 -11.92 4.06
C ILE A 139 -8.58 -11.16 2.76
N ARG A 140 -8.59 -11.88 1.66
CA ARG A 140 -9.12 -11.39 0.39
C ARG A 140 -10.27 -12.30 -0.03
N PRO A 141 -11.51 -11.83 -0.05
CA PRO A 141 -12.61 -12.64 -0.53
C PRO A 141 -12.42 -12.99 -2.01
N PRO A 142 -12.71 -14.25 -2.43
CA PRO A 142 -12.80 -14.59 -3.83
C PRO A 142 -13.80 -13.69 -4.57
N PHE A 143 -13.55 -13.42 -5.85
CA PHE A 143 -14.37 -12.56 -6.70
C PHE A 143 -14.51 -11.10 -6.24
N GLY A 144 -13.84 -10.71 -5.16
CA GLY A 144 -13.92 -9.35 -4.60
C GLY A 144 -15.19 -9.09 -3.79
N GLU A 145 -15.91 -10.11 -3.36
CA GLU A 145 -17.22 -10.02 -2.68
C GLU A 145 -17.24 -10.78 -1.36
#